data_8da913e87a24d78a6bd5fd939f4f10b4
#
_entry.id   8da913e87a24d78a6bd5fd939f4f10b4
#
_cell.length_a   1.000
_cell.length_b   1.000
_cell.length_c   1.000
_cell.angle_alpha   90.00
_cell.angle_beta   90.00
_cell.angle_gamma   90.00
#
_symmetry.space_group_name_H-M   'P 1'
#
loop_
_entity.id
_entity.type
_entity.pdbx_description
1 polymer ?
#
loop_
_entity_poly.entity_id
_entity_poly.type
_entity_poly.pdbx_seq_one_letter_code
_entity_poly.pdbx_strand_id
1 'polypeptide(L)'
;MKEVRAYGILEVSLEQYQIVCNSIVRFAQSLQVDSYKDNLDTRCSSGEICKEYHRFQLRVMRMLSSLAESGIVDFSSTKSHPLKYIVSDETSSLVEIILNSYPISNATKKDLRAPTRHFLWYAEQFGIKPQRIDDTIVMSFLINEVLVSNSGSTGRTLRCVKYATEYLRAHGNDCLHRDYTLLKLKNDHRRIIPAYSEEEISGIAQAADTDSTIGKRDLAIILVAYCTGLRGIDIIGIKLSDIDWHNHKVSVVQSKTHTPIVSELNGATLNALADYILDWRPKCDIPEVFVTVKAPYRRLSKGFGSMIDKYCEKAGVSKIAFRGFHSLRRSFETVMVSRGVPIETVSQMMGHKSIIEDKPYITHDTHQISFVAMDFSDVPITSGFYFGHTGHTESTGSLEGGAGA
;
A
#
# COMPACT_ATOMS: atom_id res chain seq x y z
N MET A 1 14.18 -19.93 -25.01
CA MET A 1 14.71 -18.55 -24.89
C MET A 1 14.22 -17.62 -26.01
N LYS A 2 14.18 -18.01 -27.28
CA LYS A 2 13.62 -17.18 -28.36
C LYS A 2 12.16 -16.79 -28.12
N GLU A 3 11.32 -17.74 -27.71
CA GLU A 3 9.91 -17.52 -27.40
C GLU A 3 9.69 -16.65 -26.16
N VAL A 4 10.56 -16.79 -25.15
CA VAL A 4 10.52 -15.94 -23.96
C VAL A 4 10.83 -14.46 -24.31
N ARG A 5 11.73 -14.23 -25.25
CA ARG A 5 12.01 -12.88 -25.81
C ARG A 5 10.80 -12.35 -26.62
N ALA A 6 10.19 -13.18 -27.44
CA ALA A 6 9.04 -12.81 -28.25
C ALA A 6 7.82 -12.41 -27.39
N TYR A 7 7.73 -12.91 -26.17
CA TYR A 7 6.66 -12.57 -25.21
C TYR A 7 6.87 -11.25 -24.48
N GLY A 8 7.93 -10.48 -24.80
CA GLY A 8 8.19 -9.16 -24.20
C GLY A 8 8.77 -9.21 -22.79
N ILE A 9 9.37 -10.31 -22.38
CA ILE A 9 10.08 -10.41 -21.12
C ILE A 9 11.41 -9.65 -21.26
N LEU A 10 11.65 -8.70 -20.35
CA LEU A 10 12.85 -7.86 -20.33
C LEU A 10 14.12 -8.73 -20.28
N GLU A 11 15.18 -8.31 -20.99
CA GLU A 11 16.44 -9.06 -21.14
C GLU A 11 17.05 -9.57 -19.84
N VAL A 12 16.83 -8.86 -18.78
CA VAL A 12 17.31 -9.18 -17.43
C VAL A 12 16.59 -10.35 -16.79
N SER A 13 15.29 -10.43 -17.02
CA SER A 13 14.55 -11.64 -16.62
C SER A 13 15.02 -12.83 -17.45
N LEU A 14 15.50 -12.59 -18.69
CA LEU A 14 16.03 -13.64 -19.55
C LEU A 14 17.28 -14.31 -18.98
N GLU A 15 18.21 -13.56 -18.39
CA GLU A 15 19.37 -14.16 -17.72
C GLU A 15 18.97 -15.06 -16.55
N GLN A 16 18.00 -14.61 -15.73
CA GLN A 16 17.48 -15.43 -14.63
C GLN A 16 16.79 -16.69 -15.14
N TYR A 17 15.98 -16.57 -16.21
CA TYR A 17 15.38 -17.74 -16.86
C TYR A 17 16.45 -18.67 -17.42
N GLN A 18 17.51 -18.13 -18.04
CA GLN A 18 18.61 -18.92 -18.58
C GLN A 18 19.34 -19.70 -17.49
N ILE A 19 19.64 -19.06 -16.36
CA ILE A 19 20.31 -19.70 -15.20
C ILE A 19 19.44 -20.84 -14.66
N VAL A 20 18.14 -20.63 -14.49
CA VAL A 20 17.23 -21.65 -13.99
C VAL A 20 17.04 -22.78 -15.01
N CYS A 21 16.86 -22.46 -16.30
CA CYS A 21 16.80 -23.49 -17.35
C CYS A 21 18.05 -24.35 -17.38
N ASN A 22 19.23 -23.73 -17.33
CA ASN A 22 20.49 -24.46 -17.30
C ASN A 22 20.63 -25.34 -16.04
N SER A 23 20.16 -24.86 -14.89
CA SER A 23 20.14 -25.64 -13.65
C SER A 23 19.22 -26.86 -13.77
N ILE A 24 18.01 -26.67 -14.30
CA ILE A 24 17.04 -27.77 -14.53
C ILE A 24 17.61 -28.80 -15.52
N VAL A 25 18.18 -28.34 -16.63
CA VAL A 25 18.77 -29.22 -17.64
C VAL A 25 19.93 -30.04 -17.06
N ARG A 26 20.84 -29.42 -16.32
CA ARG A 26 21.96 -30.14 -15.65
C ARG A 26 21.45 -31.18 -14.66
N PHE A 27 20.42 -30.86 -13.91
CA PHE A 27 19.81 -31.76 -12.95
C PHE A 27 19.09 -32.92 -13.66
N ALA A 28 18.35 -32.63 -14.72
CA ALA A 28 17.66 -33.64 -15.52
C ALA A 28 18.60 -34.61 -16.26
N GLN A 29 19.85 -34.19 -16.55
CA GLN A 29 20.88 -35.06 -17.08
C GLN A 29 21.42 -36.07 -16.05
N SER A 30 21.23 -35.80 -14.76
CA SER A 30 21.73 -36.64 -13.65
C SER A 30 20.62 -37.41 -12.91
N LEU A 31 19.36 -36.93 -12.94
CA LEU A 31 18.22 -37.48 -12.18
C LEU A 31 16.89 -37.22 -12.90
N GLN A 32 15.83 -37.98 -12.56
CA GLN A 32 14.48 -37.80 -13.13
C GLN A 32 13.86 -36.45 -12.73
N VAL A 33 13.01 -35.87 -13.61
CA VAL A 33 12.42 -34.52 -13.45
C VAL A 33 11.60 -34.37 -12.16
N ASP A 34 10.93 -35.42 -11.70
CA ASP A 34 10.16 -35.42 -10.45
C ASP A 34 11.05 -35.20 -9.23
N SER A 35 12.28 -35.73 -9.23
CA SER A 35 13.24 -35.54 -8.15
C SER A 35 13.77 -34.09 -8.04
N TYR A 36 13.69 -33.30 -9.12
CA TYR A 36 14.08 -31.89 -9.06
C TYR A 36 13.09 -31.04 -8.23
N LYS A 37 11.79 -31.30 -8.37
CA LYS A 37 10.77 -30.65 -7.57
C LYS A 37 10.93 -30.96 -6.08
N ASP A 38 11.11 -32.24 -5.75
CA ASP A 38 11.30 -32.67 -4.36
C ASP A 38 12.58 -32.09 -3.74
N ASN A 39 13.63 -31.95 -4.53
CA ASN A 39 14.86 -31.26 -4.12
C ASN A 39 14.62 -29.76 -3.87
N LEU A 40 13.86 -29.09 -4.74
CA LEU A 40 13.50 -27.67 -4.53
C LEU A 40 12.66 -27.49 -3.27
N ASP A 41 11.68 -28.35 -3.04
CA ASP A 41 10.79 -28.30 -1.88
C ASP A 41 11.60 -28.50 -0.58
N THR A 42 12.54 -29.46 -0.59
CA THR A 42 13.45 -29.71 0.53
C THR A 42 14.34 -28.51 0.83
N ARG A 43 14.97 -27.93 -0.20
CA ARG A 43 15.84 -26.75 -0.07
C ARG A 43 15.08 -25.49 0.36
N CYS A 44 13.83 -25.37 -0.02
CA CYS A 44 12.96 -24.28 0.46
C CYS A 44 12.59 -24.48 1.94
N SER A 45 12.30 -25.72 2.34
CA SER A 45 11.94 -26.08 3.72
C SER A 45 13.12 -25.95 4.68
N SER A 46 14.34 -26.24 4.21
CA SER A 46 15.59 -26.04 4.99
C SER A 46 16.04 -24.56 5.05
N GLY A 47 15.37 -23.65 4.33
CA GLY A 47 15.76 -22.25 4.28
C GLY A 47 16.95 -21.94 3.36
N GLU A 48 17.47 -22.92 2.63
CA GLU A 48 18.59 -22.72 1.70
C GLU A 48 18.23 -21.82 0.52
N ILE A 49 16.97 -21.87 0.09
CA ILE A 49 16.42 -20.98 -0.93
C ILE A 49 15.19 -20.25 -0.41
N CYS A 50 15.03 -18.98 -0.79
CA CYS A 50 13.86 -18.20 -0.40
C CYS A 50 12.60 -18.65 -1.18
N LYS A 51 11.42 -18.42 -0.58
CA LYS A 51 10.12 -18.80 -1.15
C LYS A 51 9.86 -18.18 -2.53
N GLU A 52 10.35 -16.97 -2.80
CA GLU A 52 10.23 -16.29 -4.09
C GLU A 52 11.04 -16.99 -5.17
N TYR A 53 12.28 -17.39 -4.86
CA TYR A 53 13.14 -18.10 -5.79
C TYR A 53 12.61 -19.53 -6.07
N HIS A 54 12.12 -20.23 -5.05
CA HIS A 54 11.43 -21.51 -5.20
C HIS A 54 10.23 -21.40 -6.15
N ARG A 55 9.34 -20.42 -5.94
CA ARG A 55 8.19 -20.17 -6.83
C ARG A 55 8.62 -19.84 -8.26
N PHE A 56 9.70 -19.10 -8.41
CA PHE A 56 10.25 -18.78 -9.72
C PHE A 56 10.74 -20.05 -10.46
N GLN A 57 11.47 -20.91 -9.77
CA GLN A 57 11.95 -22.17 -10.34
C GLN A 57 10.80 -23.11 -10.75
N LEU A 58 9.79 -23.27 -9.90
CA LEU A 58 8.57 -24.04 -10.22
C LEU A 58 7.83 -23.48 -11.46
N ARG A 59 7.86 -22.17 -11.65
CA ARG A 59 7.29 -21.54 -12.85
C ARG A 59 8.06 -21.94 -14.10
N VAL A 60 9.38 -21.83 -14.05
CA VAL A 60 10.23 -22.21 -15.19
C VAL A 60 10.08 -23.70 -15.53
N MET A 61 9.98 -24.57 -14.52
CA MET A 61 9.70 -25.99 -14.74
C MET A 61 8.40 -26.22 -15.52
N ARG A 62 7.29 -25.58 -15.10
CA ARG A 62 6.00 -25.71 -15.80
C ARG A 62 6.07 -25.23 -17.25
N MET A 63 6.78 -24.12 -17.49
CA MET A 63 7.00 -23.62 -18.84
C MET A 63 7.80 -24.60 -19.71
N LEU A 64 8.79 -25.26 -19.13
CA LEU A 64 9.58 -26.30 -19.83
C LEU A 64 8.76 -27.57 -20.07
N SER A 65 7.94 -27.99 -19.10
CA SER A 65 7.03 -29.14 -19.27
C SER A 65 6.01 -28.86 -20.38
N SER A 66 5.39 -27.70 -20.39
CA SER A 66 4.46 -27.30 -21.45
C SER A 66 5.13 -27.30 -22.85
N LEU A 67 6.35 -26.78 -22.93
CA LEU A 67 7.13 -26.81 -24.17
C LEU A 67 7.44 -28.25 -24.62
N ALA A 68 7.78 -29.12 -23.69
CA ALA A 68 8.08 -30.51 -23.98
C ALA A 68 6.83 -31.29 -24.45
N GLU A 69 5.67 -31.03 -23.87
CA GLU A 69 4.40 -31.73 -24.15
C GLU A 69 3.72 -31.23 -25.43
N SER A 70 3.69 -29.90 -25.61
CA SER A 70 2.88 -29.26 -26.68
C SER A 70 3.70 -28.55 -27.75
N GLY A 71 5.02 -28.42 -27.56
CA GLY A 71 5.88 -27.60 -28.43
C GLY A 71 5.69 -26.08 -28.25
N ILE A 72 4.82 -25.66 -27.32
CA ILE A 72 4.48 -24.26 -27.07
C ILE A 72 4.74 -23.94 -25.60
N VAL A 73 5.38 -22.78 -25.32
CA VAL A 73 5.56 -22.32 -23.95
C VAL A 73 4.26 -21.73 -23.43
N ASP A 74 3.66 -22.34 -22.42
CA ASP A 74 2.48 -21.81 -21.75
C ASP A 74 2.87 -20.74 -20.71
N PHE A 75 2.70 -19.47 -21.08
CA PHE A 75 2.88 -18.34 -20.18
C PHE A 75 1.66 -18.08 -19.26
N SER A 76 0.52 -18.70 -19.50
CA SER A 76 -0.69 -18.53 -18.67
C SER A 76 -0.48 -19.10 -17.25
N SER A 77 0.32 -20.15 -17.14
CA SER A 77 0.73 -20.75 -15.86
C SER A 77 1.53 -19.78 -14.96
N THR A 78 1.95 -18.63 -15.49
CA THR A 78 2.63 -17.57 -14.72
C THR A 78 1.67 -16.73 -13.86
N LYS A 79 0.36 -16.86 -14.04
CA LYS A 79 -0.63 -16.19 -13.19
C LYS A 79 -0.71 -16.95 -11.87
N SER A 80 -0.13 -16.38 -10.82
CA SER A 80 0.04 -17.00 -9.50
C SER A 80 -1.25 -17.23 -8.71
N HIS A 81 -2.39 -16.77 -9.20
CA HIS A 81 -3.70 -16.98 -8.56
C HIS A 81 -4.78 -17.15 -9.63
N PRO A 82 -5.62 -18.19 -9.52
CA PRO A 82 -6.83 -18.26 -10.33
C PRO A 82 -7.66 -16.99 -10.10
N LEU A 83 -8.26 -16.48 -11.14
CA LEU A 83 -9.17 -15.34 -11.02
C LEU A 83 -10.32 -15.76 -10.10
N LYS A 84 -10.52 -15.01 -9.01
CA LYS A 84 -11.57 -15.29 -8.02
C LYS A 84 -12.96 -15.29 -8.66
N TYR A 85 -13.15 -14.45 -9.69
CA TYR A 85 -14.40 -14.30 -10.42
C TYR A 85 -14.14 -14.66 -11.88
N ILE A 86 -14.57 -15.86 -12.27
CA ILE A 86 -14.46 -16.37 -13.65
C ILE A 86 -15.70 -15.91 -14.38
N VAL A 87 -15.54 -15.09 -15.40
CA VAL A 87 -16.61 -14.57 -16.26
C VAL A 87 -16.40 -15.03 -17.70
N SER A 88 -17.45 -14.93 -18.52
CA SER A 88 -17.35 -15.18 -19.96
C SER A 88 -16.33 -14.25 -20.63
N ASP A 89 -15.82 -14.63 -21.81
CA ASP A 89 -14.88 -13.80 -22.57
C ASP A 89 -15.51 -12.48 -23.00
N GLU A 90 -16.80 -12.49 -23.31
CA GLU A 90 -17.59 -11.28 -23.62
C GLU A 90 -17.58 -10.32 -22.43
N THR A 91 -17.91 -10.81 -21.23
CA THR A 91 -17.88 -10.00 -19.99
C THR A 91 -16.49 -9.57 -19.59
N SER A 92 -15.48 -10.41 -19.82
CA SER A 92 -14.09 -10.03 -19.57
C SER A 92 -13.65 -8.85 -20.47
N SER A 93 -14.05 -8.86 -21.74
CA SER A 93 -13.82 -7.76 -22.69
C SER A 93 -14.57 -6.50 -22.28
N LEU A 94 -15.82 -6.65 -21.84
CA LEU A 94 -16.65 -5.54 -21.35
C LEU A 94 -16.05 -4.84 -20.14
N VAL A 95 -15.42 -5.57 -19.21
CA VAL A 95 -14.70 -4.98 -18.06
C VAL A 95 -13.62 -3.99 -18.54
N GLU A 96 -12.83 -4.38 -19.55
CA GLU A 96 -11.78 -3.51 -20.10
C GLU A 96 -12.38 -2.29 -20.81
N ILE A 97 -13.45 -2.48 -21.57
CA ILE A 97 -14.14 -1.40 -22.27
C ILE A 97 -14.70 -0.39 -21.27
N ILE A 98 -15.41 -0.84 -20.23
CA ILE A 98 -15.94 0.03 -19.15
C ILE A 98 -14.82 0.86 -18.54
N LEU A 99 -13.72 0.23 -18.12
CA LEU A 99 -12.61 0.93 -17.47
C LEU A 99 -11.88 1.90 -18.40
N ASN A 100 -11.85 1.61 -19.69
CA ASN A 100 -11.22 2.48 -20.70
C ASN A 100 -12.10 3.67 -21.08
N SER A 101 -13.40 3.63 -20.85
CA SER A 101 -14.33 4.73 -21.13
C SER A 101 -14.18 5.90 -20.16
N TYR A 102 -13.43 5.72 -19.07
CA TYR A 102 -13.25 6.77 -18.05
C TYR A 102 -11.81 7.32 -18.06
N PRO A 103 -11.63 8.64 -17.84
CA PRO A 103 -10.32 9.29 -17.79
C PRO A 103 -9.61 9.02 -16.44
N ILE A 104 -9.31 7.77 -16.18
CA ILE A 104 -8.63 7.32 -14.95
C ILE A 104 -7.25 6.75 -15.26
N SER A 105 -6.32 6.88 -14.30
CA SER A 105 -4.95 6.38 -14.47
C SER A 105 -4.91 4.86 -14.65
N ASN A 106 -3.88 4.35 -15.31
CA ASN A 106 -3.66 2.91 -15.48
C ASN A 106 -3.55 2.16 -14.12
N ALA A 107 -3.01 2.81 -13.10
CA ALA A 107 -2.97 2.26 -11.75
C ALA A 107 -4.39 2.09 -11.18
N THR A 108 -5.25 3.11 -11.34
CA THR A 108 -6.65 3.05 -10.93
C THR A 108 -7.43 2.00 -11.71
N LYS A 109 -7.23 1.89 -13.05
CA LYS A 109 -7.84 0.83 -13.86
C LYS A 109 -7.48 -0.55 -13.34
N LYS A 110 -6.22 -0.78 -13.01
CA LYS A 110 -5.75 -2.04 -12.42
C LYS A 110 -6.43 -2.36 -11.10
N ASP A 111 -6.62 -1.36 -10.24
CA ASP A 111 -7.27 -1.53 -8.93
C ASP A 111 -8.78 -1.77 -9.05
N LEU A 112 -9.42 -1.21 -10.07
CA LEU A 112 -10.87 -1.35 -10.31
C LEU A 112 -11.24 -2.60 -11.11
N ARG A 113 -10.30 -3.24 -11.81
CA ARG A 113 -10.56 -4.40 -12.67
C ARG A 113 -11.23 -5.56 -11.94
N ALA A 114 -10.68 -5.96 -10.79
CA ALA A 114 -11.23 -7.08 -10.02
C ALA A 114 -12.63 -6.77 -9.44
N PRO A 115 -12.90 -5.60 -8.84
CA PRO A 115 -14.24 -5.26 -8.37
C PRO A 115 -15.27 -5.12 -9.51
N THR A 116 -14.89 -4.56 -10.68
CA THR A 116 -15.80 -4.49 -11.84
C THR A 116 -16.14 -5.89 -12.35
N ARG A 117 -15.15 -6.78 -12.42
CA ARG A 117 -15.37 -8.18 -12.76
C ARG A 117 -16.27 -8.88 -11.75
N HIS A 118 -16.12 -8.61 -10.45
CA HIS A 118 -16.95 -9.17 -9.40
C HIS A 118 -18.43 -8.78 -9.58
N PHE A 119 -18.71 -7.53 -9.88
CA PHE A 119 -20.08 -7.07 -10.12
C PHE A 119 -20.72 -7.75 -11.33
N LEU A 120 -20.02 -7.82 -12.46
CA LEU A 120 -20.54 -8.45 -13.67
C LEU A 120 -20.64 -9.98 -13.52
N TRP A 121 -19.69 -10.60 -12.83
CA TRP A 121 -19.76 -12.01 -12.46
C TRP A 121 -21.00 -12.32 -11.63
N TYR A 122 -21.34 -11.45 -10.68
CA TYR A 122 -22.53 -11.63 -9.85
C TYR A 122 -23.81 -11.69 -10.70
N ALA A 123 -23.94 -10.82 -11.70
CA ALA A 123 -25.08 -10.87 -12.62
C ALA A 123 -25.09 -12.17 -13.46
N GLU A 124 -23.95 -12.64 -13.94
CA GLU A 124 -23.84 -13.91 -14.68
C GLU A 124 -24.26 -15.12 -13.83
N GLN A 125 -24.09 -15.12 -12.50
CA GLN A 125 -24.55 -16.24 -11.65
C GLN A 125 -26.08 -16.42 -11.70
N PHE A 126 -26.81 -15.37 -12.04
CA PHE A 126 -28.28 -15.42 -12.25
C PHE A 126 -28.65 -15.59 -13.73
N GLY A 127 -27.68 -15.87 -14.61
CA GLY A 127 -27.92 -16.00 -16.05
C GLY A 127 -28.26 -14.67 -16.74
N ILE A 128 -27.97 -13.53 -16.09
CA ILE A 128 -28.33 -12.21 -16.57
C ILE A 128 -27.16 -11.64 -17.40
N LYS A 129 -27.46 -11.32 -18.66
CA LYS A 129 -26.48 -10.64 -19.54
C LYS A 129 -26.28 -9.19 -19.11
N PRO A 130 -25.09 -8.59 -19.31
CA PRO A 130 -24.81 -7.21 -18.91
C PRO A 130 -25.86 -6.19 -19.40
N GLN A 131 -26.39 -6.37 -20.62
CA GLN A 131 -27.40 -5.49 -21.22
C GLN A 131 -28.79 -5.59 -20.55
N ARG A 132 -29.00 -6.58 -19.70
CA ARG A 132 -30.27 -6.84 -18.98
C ARG A 132 -30.12 -6.72 -17.46
N ILE A 133 -29.00 -6.23 -16.96
CA ILE A 133 -28.82 -5.92 -15.54
C ILE A 133 -29.83 -4.83 -15.19
N ASP A 134 -30.66 -5.10 -14.19
CA ASP A 134 -31.67 -4.18 -13.67
C ASP A 134 -31.31 -3.65 -12.27
N ASP A 135 -32.14 -2.76 -11.77
CA ASP A 135 -31.95 -2.18 -10.45
C ASP A 135 -32.01 -3.23 -9.33
N THR A 136 -32.72 -4.34 -9.53
CA THR A 136 -32.84 -5.43 -8.53
C THR A 136 -31.49 -6.13 -8.37
N ILE A 137 -30.82 -6.47 -9.45
CA ILE A 137 -29.49 -7.10 -9.43
C ILE A 137 -28.45 -6.17 -8.81
N VAL A 138 -28.47 -4.88 -9.17
CA VAL A 138 -27.54 -3.91 -8.59
C VAL A 138 -27.74 -3.80 -7.07
N MET A 139 -28.98 -3.69 -6.61
CA MET A 139 -29.29 -3.59 -5.18
C MET A 139 -28.96 -4.90 -4.45
N SER A 140 -29.25 -6.05 -5.04
CA SER A 140 -28.89 -7.35 -4.47
C SER A 140 -27.38 -7.50 -4.31
N PHE A 141 -26.59 -7.10 -5.31
CA PHE A 141 -25.13 -7.09 -5.23
C PHE A 141 -24.63 -6.16 -4.12
N LEU A 142 -25.18 -4.95 -4.03
CA LEU A 142 -24.79 -3.99 -3.00
C LEU A 142 -25.10 -4.52 -1.59
N ILE A 143 -26.23 -5.14 -1.38
CA ILE A 143 -26.65 -5.66 -0.07
C ILE A 143 -25.82 -6.90 0.28
N ASN A 144 -25.74 -7.89 -0.61
CA ASN A 144 -25.20 -9.20 -0.29
C ASN A 144 -23.66 -9.27 -0.36
N GLU A 145 -23.03 -8.48 -1.25
CA GLU A 145 -21.60 -8.56 -1.49
C GLU A 145 -20.83 -7.36 -0.94
N VAL A 146 -21.42 -6.16 -0.99
CA VAL A 146 -20.72 -4.93 -0.65
C VAL A 146 -20.91 -4.57 0.83
N LEU A 147 -22.15 -4.57 1.32
CA LEU A 147 -22.45 -4.20 2.71
C LEU A 147 -22.02 -5.29 3.70
N VAL A 148 -22.16 -6.56 3.34
CA VAL A 148 -21.76 -7.69 4.20
C VAL A 148 -20.24 -7.79 4.34
N SER A 149 -19.48 -7.40 3.31
CA SER A 149 -18.03 -7.62 3.29
C SER A 149 -17.24 -6.78 4.30
N ASN A 150 -17.81 -5.75 4.92
CA ASN A 150 -17.16 -4.85 5.91
C ASN A 150 -15.69 -4.50 5.61
N SER A 151 -15.28 -4.61 4.34
CA SER A 151 -13.89 -4.46 3.93
C SER A 151 -13.61 -3.01 3.53
N GLY A 152 -12.38 -2.54 3.75
CA GLY A 152 -11.92 -1.24 3.28
C GLY A 152 -11.97 -1.08 1.75
N SER A 153 -12.45 -2.10 1.01
CA SER A 153 -12.66 -2.09 -0.44
C SER A 153 -14.04 -1.60 -0.86
N THR A 154 -14.98 -1.43 0.08
CA THR A 154 -16.38 -1.07 -0.19
C THR A 154 -16.52 0.17 -1.09
N GLY A 155 -15.79 1.25 -0.79
CA GLY A 155 -15.81 2.46 -1.62
C GLY A 155 -15.29 2.24 -3.05
N ARG A 156 -14.34 1.31 -3.22
CA ARG A 156 -13.79 0.93 -4.52
C ARG A 156 -14.80 0.13 -5.33
N THR A 157 -15.45 -0.83 -4.70
CA THR A 157 -16.51 -1.64 -5.33
C THR A 157 -17.70 -0.77 -5.72
N LEU A 158 -18.13 0.16 -4.85
CA LEU A 158 -19.19 1.12 -5.18
C LEU A 158 -18.84 1.98 -6.41
N ARG A 159 -17.57 2.43 -6.52
CA ARG A 159 -17.10 3.15 -7.70
C ARG A 159 -17.22 2.32 -8.97
N CYS A 160 -16.91 1.02 -8.89
CA CYS A 160 -17.05 0.11 -10.02
C CYS A 160 -18.51 -0.06 -10.44
N VAL A 161 -19.42 -0.21 -9.47
CA VAL A 161 -20.88 -0.28 -9.76
C VAL A 161 -21.35 0.99 -10.46
N LYS A 162 -20.93 2.18 -9.99
CA LYS A 162 -21.26 3.45 -10.65
C LYS A 162 -20.80 3.47 -12.11
N TYR A 163 -19.54 3.16 -12.36
CA TYR A 163 -18.98 3.14 -13.71
C TYR A 163 -19.69 2.12 -14.60
N ALA A 164 -19.92 0.91 -14.10
CA ALA A 164 -20.57 -0.13 -14.88
C ALA A 164 -22.02 0.23 -15.21
N THR A 165 -22.82 0.70 -14.24
CA THR A 165 -24.23 1.05 -14.47
C THR A 165 -24.39 2.27 -15.36
N GLU A 166 -23.53 3.29 -15.21
CA GLU A 166 -23.52 4.47 -16.08
C GLU A 166 -23.16 4.09 -17.53
N TYR A 167 -22.12 3.27 -17.70
CA TYR A 167 -21.71 2.78 -19.02
C TYR A 167 -22.82 1.96 -19.69
N LEU A 168 -23.39 0.99 -18.96
CA LEU A 168 -24.44 0.11 -19.51
C LEU A 168 -25.67 0.91 -19.91
N ARG A 169 -26.09 1.89 -19.12
CA ARG A 169 -27.22 2.77 -19.45
C ARG A 169 -26.94 3.58 -20.72
N ALA A 170 -25.76 4.13 -20.85
CA ALA A 170 -25.36 4.89 -22.04
C ALA A 170 -25.28 4.02 -23.31
N HIS A 171 -25.19 2.69 -23.15
CA HIS A 171 -25.06 1.73 -24.28
C HIS A 171 -26.27 0.79 -24.41
N GLY A 172 -27.47 1.30 -24.11
CA GLY A 172 -28.74 0.63 -24.44
C GLY A 172 -29.26 -0.34 -23.38
N ASN A 173 -28.81 -0.23 -22.14
CA ASN A 173 -29.47 -0.94 -21.04
C ASN A 173 -30.62 -0.09 -20.48
N ASP A 174 -31.85 -0.37 -20.94
CA ASP A 174 -33.07 0.33 -20.53
C ASP A 174 -33.67 -0.20 -19.22
N CYS A 175 -33.04 -1.22 -18.59
CA CYS A 175 -33.51 -1.81 -17.34
C CYS A 175 -32.98 -1.07 -16.10
N LEU A 176 -32.01 -0.17 -16.26
CA LEU A 176 -31.41 0.62 -15.19
C LEU A 176 -32.10 1.98 -15.08
N HIS A 177 -33.02 2.12 -14.12
CA HIS A 177 -33.80 3.35 -13.91
C HIS A 177 -33.18 4.27 -12.85
N ARG A 178 -32.42 3.70 -11.88
CA ARG A 178 -31.82 4.47 -10.78
C ARG A 178 -30.48 5.07 -11.16
N ASP A 179 -30.22 6.27 -10.65
CA ASP A 179 -28.91 6.90 -10.75
C ASP A 179 -28.01 6.47 -9.59
N TYR A 180 -27.08 5.59 -9.86
CA TYR A 180 -26.12 5.08 -8.87
C TYR A 180 -24.92 6.03 -8.67
N THR A 181 -24.76 7.08 -9.46
CA THR A 181 -23.68 8.07 -9.27
C THR A 181 -23.84 8.82 -7.96
N LEU A 182 -25.06 8.98 -7.49
CA LEU A 182 -25.41 9.66 -6.25
C LEU A 182 -25.21 8.81 -4.98
N LEU A 183 -24.99 7.51 -5.13
CA LEU A 183 -24.79 6.63 -3.98
C LEU A 183 -23.56 7.05 -3.17
N LYS A 184 -23.78 7.32 -1.90
CA LYS A 184 -22.72 7.56 -0.92
C LYS A 184 -22.90 6.55 0.22
N LEU A 185 -21.89 5.73 0.44
CA LEU A 185 -21.84 4.93 1.66
C LEU A 185 -21.31 5.83 2.78
N LYS A 186 -22.07 5.93 3.85
CA LYS A 186 -21.61 6.60 5.06
C LYS A 186 -20.52 5.73 5.68
N ASN A 187 -19.29 6.19 5.63
CA ASN A 187 -18.16 5.49 6.20
C ASN A 187 -18.02 5.96 7.65
N ASP A 188 -18.80 5.35 8.56
CA ASP A 188 -18.81 5.73 9.97
C ASP A 188 -17.57 5.26 10.74
N HIS A 189 -16.74 4.42 10.12
CA HIS A 189 -15.55 3.86 10.76
C HIS A 189 -14.27 4.45 10.15
N ARG A 190 -14.02 5.73 10.38
CA ARG A 190 -12.68 6.29 10.15
C ARG A 190 -11.74 5.71 11.22
N ARG A 191 -11.01 4.68 10.87
CA ARG A 191 -9.96 4.13 11.74
C ARG A 191 -8.88 5.19 11.91
N ILE A 192 -8.63 5.53 13.14
CA ILE A 192 -7.48 6.33 13.50
C ILE A 192 -6.28 5.38 13.50
N ILE A 193 -5.33 5.63 12.61
CA ILE A 193 -4.09 4.84 12.54
C ILE A 193 -3.02 5.69 13.20
N PRO A 194 -2.44 5.25 14.34
CA PRO A 194 -1.47 6.05 15.06
C PRO A 194 -0.20 6.28 14.22
N ALA A 195 0.41 7.43 14.40
CA ALA A 195 1.74 7.75 13.91
C ALA A 195 2.79 6.90 14.65
N TYR A 196 4.02 6.88 14.13
CA TYR A 196 5.17 6.39 14.89
C TYR A 196 5.63 7.50 15.85
N SER A 197 6.04 7.15 17.07
CA SER A 197 6.70 8.09 17.95
C SER A 197 8.14 8.41 17.48
N GLU A 198 8.75 9.44 18.03
CA GLU A 198 10.16 9.79 17.68
C GLU A 198 11.11 8.67 18.14
N GLU A 199 10.85 8.02 19.27
CA GLU A 199 11.61 6.87 19.77
C GLU A 199 11.46 5.65 18.83
N GLU A 200 10.23 5.34 18.41
CA GLU A 200 9.99 4.26 17.44
C GLU A 200 10.73 4.53 16.12
N ILE A 201 10.70 5.75 15.61
CA ILE A 201 11.40 6.12 14.36
C ILE A 201 12.91 6.02 14.54
N SER A 202 13.45 6.46 15.67
CA SER A 202 14.87 6.32 15.99
C SER A 202 15.29 4.85 16.01
N GLY A 203 14.52 3.99 16.68
CA GLY A 203 14.77 2.56 16.70
C GLY A 203 14.70 1.91 15.31
N ILE A 204 13.70 2.28 14.49
CA ILE A 204 13.55 1.81 13.12
C ILE A 204 14.75 2.23 12.25
N ALA A 205 15.20 3.49 12.39
CA ALA A 205 16.35 4.01 11.66
C ALA A 205 17.64 3.29 12.05
N GLN A 206 17.88 3.08 13.36
CA GLN A 206 19.03 2.31 13.84
C GLN A 206 19.00 0.85 13.34
N ALA A 207 17.84 0.22 13.32
CA ALA A 207 17.69 -1.14 12.79
C ALA A 207 17.94 -1.24 11.29
N ALA A 208 17.76 -0.14 10.56
CA ALA A 208 18.03 -0.04 9.12
C ALA A 208 19.50 0.29 8.83
N ASP A 209 20.20 0.96 9.75
CA ASP A 209 21.61 1.35 9.59
C ASP A 209 22.52 0.13 9.73
N THR A 210 22.68 -0.58 8.63
CA THR A 210 23.55 -1.75 8.52
C THR A 210 24.59 -1.51 7.41
N ASP A 211 25.78 -2.06 7.56
CA ASP A 211 26.84 -1.98 6.56
C ASP A 211 26.51 -2.82 5.32
N SER A 212 25.48 -2.42 4.64
CA SER A 212 25.00 -3.06 3.41
C SER A 212 24.29 -2.05 2.51
N THR A 213 24.42 -2.22 1.20
CA THR A 213 23.73 -1.38 0.20
C THR A 213 22.23 -1.27 0.45
N ILE A 214 21.58 -2.35 0.90
CA ILE A 214 20.15 -2.37 1.20
C ILE A 214 19.89 -1.54 2.47
N GLY A 215 20.69 -1.73 3.52
CA GLY A 215 20.51 -1.05 4.80
C GLY A 215 20.68 0.47 4.63
N LYS A 216 21.78 0.91 4.04
CA LYS A 216 22.05 2.33 3.81
C LYS A 216 21.02 3.01 2.92
N ARG A 217 20.59 2.32 1.85
CA ARG A 217 19.48 2.80 1.03
C ARG A 217 18.17 2.94 1.82
N ASP A 218 17.82 1.92 2.57
CA ASP A 218 16.55 1.86 3.28
C ASP A 218 16.53 2.89 4.44
N LEU A 219 17.67 3.08 5.13
CA LEU A 219 17.85 4.16 6.11
C LEU A 219 17.62 5.55 5.47
N ALA A 220 18.25 5.83 4.34
CA ALA A 220 18.06 7.10 3.65
C ALA A 220 16.58 7.32 3.24
N ILE A 221 15.90 6.27 2.76
CA ILE A 221 14.47 6.32 2.43
C ILE A 221 13.61 6.64 3.66
N ILE A 222 13.87 5.99 4.81
CA ILE A 222 13.13 6.18 6.06
C ILE A 222 13.29 7.62 6.56
N LEU A 223 14.54 8.11 6.58
CA LEU A 223 14.84 9.47 7.05
C LEU A 223 14.24 10.53 6.12
N VAL A 224 14.34 10.36 4.79
CA VAL A 224 13.68 11.26 3.83
C VAL A 224 12.17 11.25 4.05
N ALA A 225 11.54 10.09 4.22
CA ALA A 225 10.10 9.99 4.44
C ALA A 225 9.65 10.73 5.70
N TYR A 226 10.40 10.58 6.79
CA TYR A 226 10.09 11.22 8.06
C TYR A 226 10.41 12.73 8.05
N CYS A 227 11.53 13.13 7.46
CA CYS A 227 11.96 14.53 7.43
C CYS A 227 11.08 15.41 6.53
N THR A 228 10.59 14.86 5.41
CA THR A 228 9.86 15.63 4.38
C THR A 228 8.38 15.35 4.33
N GLY A 229 7.92 14.25 4.92
CA GLY A 229 6.57 13.78 4.80
C GLY A 229 6.15 13.37 3.38
N LEU A 230 7.06 13.24 2.41
CA LEU A 230 6.76 12.88 1.04
C LEU A 230 6.11 11.49 0.93
N ARG A 231 5.29 11.30 -0.09
CA ARG A 231 4.71 9.97 -0.38
C ARG A 231 5.80 9.03 -0.92
N GLY A 232 5.70 7.75 -0.60
CA GLY A 232 6.68 6.76 -1.06
C GLY A 232 6.93 6.78 -2.56
N ILE A 233 5.91 7.01 -3.39
CA ILE A 233 6.04 7.11 -4.85
C ILE A 233 6.88 8.33 -5.26
N ASP A 234 6.79 9.42 -4.52
CA ASP A 234 7.51 10.65 -4.79
C ASP A 234 8.97 10.50 -4.34
N ILE A 235 9.23 9.85 -3.18
CA ILE A 235 10.58 9.55 -2.69
C ILE A 235 11.38 8.73 -3.69
N ILE A 236 10.81 7.64 -4.23
CA ILE A 236 11.52 6.85 -5.25
C ILE A 236 11.68 7.55 -6.58
N GLY A 237 10.96 8.65 -6.79
CA GLY A 237 11.10 9.50 -7.97
C GLY A 237 12.15 10.59 -7.83
N ILE A 238 12.73 10.80 -6.64
CA ILE A 238 13.78 11.81 -6.42
C ILE A 238 14.99 11.47 -7.28
N LYS A 239 15.44 12.46 -8.07
CA LYS A 239 16.65 12.36 -8.88
C LYS A 239 17.85 12.96 -8.13
N LEU A 240 19.03 12.59 -8.54
CA LEU A 240 20.28 13.18 -8.00
C LEU A 240 20.31 14.70 -8.18
N SER A 241 19.75 15.21 -9.28
CA SER A 241 19.62 16.64 -9.58
C SER A 241 18.60 17.40 -8.74
N ASP A 242 17.67 16.69 -8.08
CA ASP A 242 16.59 17.30 -7.30
C ASP A 242 17.03 17.67 -5.88
N ILE A 243 18.25 17.25 -5.48
CA ILE A 243 18.84 17.52 -4.17
C ILE A 243 19.76 18.75 -4.27
N ASP A 244 19.38 19.80 -3.58
CA ASP A 244 20.22 20.98 -3.38
C ASP A 244 21.00 20.79 -2.06
N TRP A 245 22.22 20.31 -2.18
CA TRP A 245 23.12 20.04 -1.06
C TRP A 245 23.55 21.30 -0.32
N HIS A 246 23.66 22.43 -1.05
CA HIS A 246 24.10 23.68 -0.48
C HIS A 246 23.03 24.33 0.40
N ASN A 247 21.79 24.32 -0.08
CA ASN A 247 20.64 24.89 0.63
C ASN A 247 19.87 23.85 1.46
N HIS A 248 20.34 22.61 1.52
CA HIS A 248 19.75 21.50 2.28
C HIS A 248 18.27 21.24 1.90
N LYS A 249 17.96 21.23 0.60
CA LYS A 249 16.59 21.11 0.10
C LYS A 249 16.45 19.97 -0.92
N VAL A 250 15.25 19.46 -1.03
CA VAL A 250 14.85 18.57 -2.12
C VAL A 250 13.59 19.12 -2.79
N SER A 251 13.63 19.17 -4.13
CA SER A 251 12.53 19.67 -4.97
C SER A 251 11.87 18.51 -5.69
N VAL A 252 10.56 18.32 -5.50
CA VAL A 252 9.81 17.20 -6.06
C VAL A 252 8.49 17.67 -6.64
N VAL A 253 8.11 17.17 -7.81
CA VAL A 253 6.75 17.27 -8.33
C VAL A 253 5.97 16.03 -7.93
N GLN A 254 4.96 16.18 -7.09
CA GLN A 254 4.19 15.04 -6.59
C GLN A 254 3.49 14.28 -7.71
N SER A 255 3.67 12.98 -7.75
CA SER A 255 3.11 12.09 -8.80
C SER A 255 1.58 12.04 -8.80
N LYS A 256 0.93 12.23 -7.63
CA LYS A 256 -0.53 12.12 -7.49
C LYS A 256 -1.26 13.43 -7.71
N THR A 257 -0.70 14.55 -7.25
CA THR A 257 -1.36 15.86 -7.25
C THR A 257 -0.79 16.81 -8.30
N HIS A 258 0.38 16.47 -8.86
CA HIS A 258 1.18 17.30 -9.77
C HIS A 258 1.60 18.65 -9.16
N THR A 259 1.63 18.72 -7.83
CA THR A 259 2.04 19.91 -7.08
C THR A 259 3.55 19.89 -6.90
N PRO A 260 4.28 20.96 -7.27
CA PRO A 260 5.69 21.12 -6.92
C PRO A 260 5.82 21.39 -5.42
N ILE A 261 6.75 20.69 -4.77
CA ILE A 261 7.06 20.84 -3.35
C ILE A 261 8.57 20.98 -3.21
N VAL A 262 8.98 21.90 -2.35
CA VAL A 262 10.34 22.02 -1.86
C VAL A 262 10.33 21.72 -0.37
N SER A 263 11.09 20.72 0.05
CA SER A 263 11.21 20.31 1.45
C SER A 263 12.63 20.51 1.94
N GLU A 264 12.79 20.92 3.18
CA GLU A 264 14.09 20.98 3.85
C GLU A 264 14.54 19.60 4.31
N LEU A 265 15.85 19.35 4.24
CA LEU A 265 16.50 18.14 4.70
C LEU A 265 17.34 18.46 5.93
N ASN A 266 17.13 17.76 7.03
CA ASN A 266 17.99 17.88 8.21
C ASN A 266 19.33 17.17 8.02
N GLY A 267 20.31 17.49 8.89
CA GLY A 267 21.66 16.96 8.78
C GLY A 267 21.74 15.42 8.80
N ALA A 268 20.91 14.77 9.61
CA ALA A 268 20.88 13.30 9.66
C ALA A 268 20.42 12.69 8.31
N THR A 269 19.41 13.29 7.69
CA THR A 269 18.90 12.86 6.38
C THR A 269 19.92 13.10 5.27
N LEU A 270 20.59 14.28 5.29
CA LEU A 270 21.64 14.61 4.33
C LEU A 270 22.83 13.65 4.44
N ASN A 271 23.28 13.35 5.65
CA ASN A 271 24.37 12.42 5.89
C ASN A 271 24.03 11.01 5.39
N ALA A 272 22.82 10.52 5.67
CA ALA A 272 22.36 9.21 5.20
C ALA A 272 22.24 9.16 3.66
N LEU A 273 21.77 10.24 3.03
CA LEU A 273 21.73 10.36 1.57
C LEU A 273 23.12 10.38 0.98
N ALA A 274 24.05 11.15 1.55
CA ALA A 274 25.43 11.25 1.09
C ALA A 274 26.16 9.90 1.23
N ASP A 275 26.07 9.25 2.39
CA ASP A 275 26.64 7.93 2.65
C ASP A 275 26.11 6.92 1.60
N TYR A 276 24.78 6.84 1.42
CA TYR A 276 24.23 5.93 0.42
C TYR A 276 24.68 6.26 -1.01
N ILE A 277 24.63 7.52 -1.42
CA ILE A 277 24.92 7.93 -2.81
C ILE A 277 26.39 7.75 -3.16
N LEU A 278 27.30 8.11 -2.25
CA LEU A 278 28.74 8.12 -2.51
C LEU A 278 29.36 6.72 -2.40
N ASP A 279 28.97 5.97 -1.36
CA ASP A 279 29.69 4.75 -0.99
C ASP A 279 28.93 3.47 -1.30
N TRP A 280 27.59 3.51 -1.30
CA TRP A 280 26.77 2.28 -1.36
C TRP A 280 25.88 2.16 -2.59
N ARG A 281 25.54 3.27 -3.23
CA ARG A 281 24.69 3.24 -4.42
C ARG A 281 25.41 2.57 -5.58
N PRO A 282 24.80 1.57 -6.24
CA PRO A 282 25.35 0.97 -7.45
C PRO A 282 25.68 2.04 -8.50
N LYS A 283 26.87 1.96 -9.10
CA LYS A 283 27.28 2.84 -10.20
C LYS A 283 26.45 2.49 -11.44
N CYS A 284 25.59 3.40 -11.85
CA CYS A 284 24.69 3.24 -13.00
C CYS A 284 24.21 4.61 -13.50
N ASP A 285 23.78 4.68 -14.75
CA ASP A 285 23.32 5.91 -15.43
C ASP A 285 21.86 6.29 -15.11
N ILE A 286 21.27 5.69 -14.07
CA ILE A 286 19.91 5.97 -13.65
C ILE A 286 19.89 7.27 -12.87
N PRO A 287 19.04 8.27 -13.26
CA PRO A 287 19.05 9.58 -12.62
C PRO A 287 18.44 9.56 -11.20
N GLU A 288 17.58 8.58 -10.89
CA GLU A 288 16.94 8.50 -9.58
C GLU A 288 17.95 8.08 -8.50
N VAL A 289 17.78 8.66 -7.30
CA VAL A 289 18.61 8.38 -6.12
C VAL A 289 18.51 6.90 -5.74
N PHE A 290 17.28 6.39 -5.62
CA PHE A 290 17.03 5.06 -5.09
C PHE A 290 16.84 4.02 -6.19
N VAL A 291 17.80 3.11 -6.27
CA VAL A 291 17.87 2.08 -7.31
C VAL A 291 17.85 0.67 -6.72
N THR A 292 17.58 -0.31 -7.58
CA THR A 292 17.69 -1.74 -7.21
C THR A 292 19.15 -2.11 -6.96
N VAL A 293 19.40 -2.99 -5.99
CA VAL A 293 20.77 -3.38 -5.58
C VAL A 293 21.40 -4.38 -6.54
N LYS A 294 20.58 -5.16 -7.24
CA LYS A 294 21.04 -6.17 -8.21
C LYS A 294 20.83 -5.67 -9.64
N ALA A 295 21.81 -5.92 -10.49
CA ALA A 295 21.66 -5.67 -11.91
C ALA A 295 20.54 -6.54 -12.53
N PRO A 296 19.86 -6.00 -13.55
CA PRO A 296 20.03 -4.66 -14.08
C PRO A 296 19.45 -3.64 -13.12
N TYR A 297 20.21 -2.63 -12.92
CA TYR A 297 19.80 -1.54 -12.05
C TYR A 297 18.58 -0.83 -12.65
N ARG A 298 17.63 -0.52 -11.81
CA ARG A 298 16.41 0.21 -12.18
C ARG A 298 16.02 1.10 -11.01
N ARG A 299 15.26 2.14 -11.30
CA ARG A 299 14.58 2.89 -10.25
C ARG A 299 13.83 1.93 -9.34
N LEU A 300 13.89 2.14 -8.04
CA LEU A 300 13.12 1.36 -7.08
C LEU A 300 11.62 1.56 -7.37
N SER A 301 10.83 0.50 -7.38
CA SER A 301 9.41 0.61 -7.79
C SER A 301 8.40 0.31 -6.70
N LYS A 302 8.77 -0.51 -5.72
CA LYS A 302 7.89 -1.00 -4.64
C LYS A 302 8.74 -1.53 -3.48
N GLY A 303 8.09 -1.91 -2.37
CA GLY A 303 8.75 -2.64 -1.28
C GLY A 303 8.71 -1.94 0.08
N PHE A 304 8.10 -0.76 0.17
CA PHE A 304 8.09 0.00 1.41
C PHE A 304 7.34 -0.68 2.56
N GLY A 305 6.23 -1.41 2.26
CA GLY A 305 5.49 -2.13 3.29
C GLY A 305 6.36 -3.21 3.95
N SER A 306 6.94 -4.10 3.16
CA SER A 306 7.81 -5.15 3.67
C SER A 306 9.12 -4.61 4.26
N MET A 307 9.62 -3.49 3.73
CA MET A 307 10.80 -2.81 4.26
C MET A 307 10.55 -2.30 5.68
N ILE A 308 9.50 -1.52 5.89
CA ILE A 308 9.18 -0.95 7.20
C ILE A 308 8.81 -2.03 8.21
N ASP A 309 8.02 -3.04 7.80
CA ASP A 309 7.65 -4.17 8.65
C ASP A 309 8.90 -4.89 9.19
N LYS A 310 9.90 -5.15 8.32
CA LYS A 310 11.17 -5.76 8.69
C LYS A 310 11.94 -4.95 9.76
N TYR A 311 11.98 -3.63 9.61
CA TYR A 311 12.73 -2.78 10.53
C TYR A 311 11.95 -2.50 11.81
N CYS A 312 10.62 -2.44 11.77
CA CYS A 312 9.78 -2.43 12.96
C CYS A 312 9.99 -3.69 13.81
N GLU A 313 10.00 -4.87 13.18
CA GLU A 313 10.26 -6.13 13.86
C GLU A 313 11.64 -6.14 14.54
N LYS A 314 12.70 -5.71 13.83
CA LYS A 314 14.05 -5.61 14.37
C LYS A 314 14.18 -4.62 15.52
N ALA A 315 13.45 -3.52 15.47
CA ALA A 315 13.44 -2.47 16.49
C ALA A 315 12.50 -2.80 17.68
N GLY A 316 11.81 -3.94 17.65
CA GLY A 316 10.83 -4.28 18.68
C GLY A 316 9.57 -3.41 18.68
N VAL A 317 9.30 -2.69 17.58
CA VAL A 317 8.13 -1.83 17.43
C VAL A 317 6.88 -2.67 17.17
N SER A 318 5.87 -2.50 18.01
CA SER A 318 4.63 -3.27 17.95
C SER A 318 3.91 -3.10 16.62
N LYS A 319 3.47 -4.22 16.05
CA LYS A 319 2.70 -4.22 14.79
C LYS A 319 1.26 -3.78 15.07
N ILE A 320 0.90 -2.62 14.54
CA ILE A 320 -0.47 -2.11 14.58
C ILE A 320 -1.09 -2.24 13.18
N ALA A 321 -2.33 -2.70 13.11
CA ALA A 321 -3.03 -2.87 11.85
C ALA A 321 -3.04 -1.56 11.04
N PHE A 322 -2.67 -1.64 9.76
CA PHE A 322 -2.59 -0.52 8.82
C PHE A 322 -1.50 0.52 9.11
N ARG A 323 -0.71 0.38 10.20
CA ARG A 323 0.45 1.21 10.47
C ARG A 323 1.64 0.69 9.64
N GLY A 324 2.03 1.39 8.61
CA GLY A 324 3.10 1.00 7.70
C GLY A 324 3.91 2.21 7.25
N PHE A 325 4.60 2.11 6.13
CA PHE A 325 5.48 3.17 5.62
C PHE A 325 4.81 4.55 5.50
N HIS A 326 3.52 4.59 5.10
CA HIS A 326 2.78 5.85 5.04
C HIS A 326 2.57 6.51 6.41
N SER A 327 2.74 5.78 7.50
CA SER A 327 2.65 6.35 8.84
C SER A 327 3.85 7.22 9.22
N LEU A 328 5.00 7.10 8.51
CA LEU A 328 6.11 8.06 8.64
C LEU A 328 5.69 9.48 8.24
N ARG A 329 4.90 9.59 7.17
CA ARG A 329 4.29 10.84 6.75
C ARG A 329 3.33 11.40 7.81
N ARG A 330 2.52 10.52 8.45
CA ARG A 330 1.68 10.91 9.58
C ARG A 330 2.50 11.40 10.76
N SER A 331 3.61 10.72 11.06
CA SER A 331 4.50 11.15 12.13
C SER A 331 5.05 12.57 11.87
N PHE A 332 5.47 12.87 10.64
CA PHE A 332 5.88 14.21 10.24
C PHE A 332 4.76 15.24 10.51
N GLU A 333 3.55 14.97 10.03
CA GLU A 333 2.39 15.86 10.22
C GLU A 333 2.07 16.08 11.71
N THR A 334 2.02 14.97 12.49
CA THR A 334 1.75 15.02 13.93
C THR A 334 2.81 15.84 14.67
N VAL A 335 4.09 15.64 14.36
CA VAL A 335 5.19 16.41 15.00
C VAL A 335 5.13 17.88 14.62
N MET A 336 4.82 18.23 13.38
CA MET A 336 4.70 19.63 12.97
C MET A 336 3.55 20.35 13.70
N VAL A 337 2.39 19.69 13.76
CA VAL A 337 1.22 20.23 14.48
C VAL A 337 1.51 20.35 15.99
N SER A 338 2.11 19.33 16.61
CA SER A 338 2.44 19.35 18.04
C SER A 338 3.48 20.44 18.42
N ARG A 339 4.32 20.83 17.45
CA ARG A 339 5.26 21.94 17.57
C ARG A 339 4.65 23.30 17.27
N GLY A 340 3.34 23.38 17.08
CA GLY A 340 2.60 24.62 16.89
C GLY A 340 2.60 25.17 15.46
N VAL A 341 3.04 24.36 14.45
CA VAL A 341 2.93 24.77 13.05
C VAL A 341 1.44 24.77 12.65
N PRO A 342 0.90 25.88 12.11
CA PRO A 342 -0.48 25.94 11.67
C PRO A 342 -0.83 24.84 10.68
N ILE A 343 -1.99 24.23 10.83
CA ILE A 343 -2.41 23.08 10.01
C ILE A 343 -2.46 23.42 8.52
N GLU A 344 -2.80 24.65 8.17
CA GLU A 344 -2.81 25.14 6.80
C GLU A 344 -1.41 25.11 6.20
N THR A 345 -0.40 25.50 7.00
CA THR A 345 1.00 25.45 6.59
C THR A 345 1.46 24.00 6.42
N VAL A 346 1.12 23.10 7.35
CA VAL A 346 1.41 21.68 7.22
C VAL A 346 0.74 21.10 5.98
N SER A 347 -0.52 21.43 5.73
CA SER A 347 -1.26 21.02 4.54
C SER A 347 -0.57 21.45 3.24
N GLN A 348 -0.08 22.70 3.19
CA GLN A 348 0.69 23.21 2.06
C GLN A 348 2.02 22.48 1.88
N MET A 349 2.79 22.28 2.96
CA MET A 349 4.04 21.53 2.93
C MET A 349 3.84 20.09 2.41
N MET A 350 2.70 19.51 2.74
CA MET A 350 2.33 18.16 2.31
C MET A 350 1.78 18.10 0.88
N GLY A 351 1.44 19.26 0.27
CA GLY A 351 0.79 19.35 -1.05
C GLY A 351 -0.59 18.73 -1.05
N HIS A 352 -1.35 18.91 0.03
CA HIS A 352 -2.74 18.53 0.09
C HIS A 352 -3.60 19.57 -0.65
N LYS A 353 -4.63 19.09 -1.37
CA LYS A 353 -5.57 19.98 -2.07
C LYS A 353 -6.66 20.52 -1.15
N SER A 354 -6.84 19.90 0.02
CA SER A 354 -7.86 20.25 1.00
C SER A 354 -7.39 19.87 2.41
N ILE A 355 -7.61 20.76 3.36
CA ILE A 355 -7.39 20.56 4.80
C ILE A 355 -8.18 19.34 5.34
N ILE A 356 -9.26 18.94 4.65
CA ILE A 356 -10.01 17.74 5.00
C ILE A 356 -9.15 16.47 4.92
N GLU A 357 -8.11 16.46 4.10
CA GLU A 357 -7.17 15.35 4.02
C GLU A 357 -6.35 15.22 5.32
N ASP A 358 -6.16 16.32 6.06
CA ASP A 358 -5.38 16.38 7.29
C ASP A 358 -6.20 16.04 8.56
N LYS A 359 -7.54 16.00 8.46
CA LYS A 359 -8.42 15.66 9.61
C LYS A 359 -8.03 14.42 10.42
N PRO A 360 -7.57 13.31 9.81
CA PRO A 360 -7.15 12.14 10.58
C PRO A 360 -5.93 12.40 11.48
N TYR A 361 -5.17 13.46 11.24
CA TYR A 361 -3.93 13.77 11.96
C TYR A 361 -4.14 14.78 13.10
N ILE A 362 -5.22 15.57 13.01
CA ILE A 362 -5.59 16.59 14.02
C ILE A 362 -6.24 15.96 15.25
N THR A 363 -6.91 14.82 15.09
CA THR A 363 -7.72 14.18 16.14
C THR A 363 -6.92 13.57 17.30
N HIS A 364 -5.61 13.70 17.30
CA HIS A 364 -4.74 13.03 18.29
C HIS A 364 -3.90 13.95 19.16
N ASP A 365 -3.94 15.24 18.95
CA ASP A 365 -3.26 16.14 19.85
C ASP A 365 -4.13 16.42 21.09
N THR A 366 -4.13 15.44 22.00
CA THR A 366 -4.77 15.56 23.31
C THR A 366 -4.21 16.75 24.11
N HIS A 367 -2.97 17.17 23.81
CA HIS A 367 -2.35 18.32 24.48
C HIS A 367 -2.97 19.65 23.99
N GLN A 368 -3.20 19.81 22.69
CA GLN A 368 -3.88 20.99 22.16
C GLN A 368 -5.39 20.99 22.48
N ILE A 369 -6.03 19.81 22.51
CA ILE A 369 -7.42 19.66 22.93
C ILE A 369 -7.57 20.05 24.40
N SER A 370 -6.65 19.66 25.27
CA SER A 370 -6.67 20.06 26.70
C SER A 370 -6.44 21.56 26.90
N PHE A 371 -5.73 22.22 25.98
CA PHE A 371 -5.50 23.68 26.03
C PHE A 371 -6.75 24.47 25.64
N VAL A 372 -7.63 23.88 24.81
CA VAL A 372 -8.91 24.48 24.37
C VAL A 372 -10.08 23.99 25.23
N ALA A 373 -9.87 22.91 25.99
CA ALA A 373 -10.88 22.40 26.92
C ALA A 373 -11.09 23.47 28.01
N MET A 374 -12.31 23.98 28.10
CA MET A 374 -12.67 24.85 29.21
C MET A 374 -12.48 24.10 30.51
N ASP A 375 -11.80 24.73 31.46
CA ASP A 375 -11.71 24.23 32.83
C ASP A 375 -13.09 24.33 33.48
N PHE A 376 -13.68 23.21 33.79
CA PHE A 376 -14.97 23.08 34.46
C PHE A 376 -14.82 22.74 35.93
N SER A 377 -13.61 22.82 36.49
CA SER A 377 -13.35 22.48 37.90
C SER A 377 -14.20 23.29 38.88
N ASP A 378 -14.53 24.54 38.54
CA ASP A 378 -15.34 25.43 39.36
C ASP A 378 -16.84 25.45 39.02
N VAL A 379 -17.27 24.63 38.06
CA VAL A 379 -18.68 24.52 37.65
C VAL A 379 -19.36 23.45 38.46
N PRO A 380 -20.33 23.80 39.35
CA PRO A 380 -21.04 22.79 40.13
C PRO A 380 -21.87 21.89 39.21
N ILE A 381 -21.68 20.58 39.33
CA ILE A 381 -22.45 19.57 38.58
C ILE A 381 -23.84 19.49 39.24
N THR A 382 -24.82 20.14 38.65
CA THR A 382 -26.20 20.19 39.14
C THR A 382 -27.13 19.16 38.52
N SER A 383 -26.66 18.38 37.52
CA SER A 383 -27.47 17.43 36.77
C SER A 383 -26.98 16.00 36.97
N GLY A 384 -27.88 15.09 37.34
CA GLY A 384 -27.60 13.65 37.53
C GLY A 384 -27.12 12.94 36.24
N PHE A 385 -27.22 13.59 35.11
CA PHE A 385 -26.72 13.08 33.81
C PHE A 385 -25.21 12.79 33.82
N TYR A 386 -24.43 13.56 34.61
CA TYR A 386 -23.00 13.41 34.70
C TYR A 386 -22.52 12.34 35.69
N PHE A 387 -23.42 11.83 36.54
CA PHE A 387 -23.07 10.80 37.54
C PHE A 387 -23.13 9.36 37.00
N GLY A 388 -23.66 9.15 35.80
CA GLY A 388 -23.83 7.80 35.21
C GLY A 388 -22.58 7.22 34.55
N HIS A 389 -21.47 7.93 34.44
CA HIS A 389 -20.27 7.51 33.69
C HIS A 389 -18.93 7.61 34.43
N THR A 390 -18.93 7.93 35.73
CA THR A 390 -17.70 7.83 36.54
C THR A 390 -17.59 6.40 37.12
N GLY A 391 -16.99 5.51 36.34
CA GLY A 391 -16.51 4.23 36.85
C GLY A 391 -15.44 4.47 37.89
N HIS A 392 -15.69 3.95 39.07
CA HIS A 392 -14.76 3.59 40.16
C HIS A 392 -13.57 4.51 40.46
N THR A 393 -13.76 5.39 41.42
CA THR A 393 -12.73 5.66 42.43
C THR A 393 -13.34 5.39 43.78
N GLU A 394 -12.98 4.25 44.36
CA GLU A 394 -13.17 3.99 45.78
C GLU A 394 -12.35 4.99 46.58
N SER A 395 -13.01 5.97 47.21
CA SER A 395 -12.43 6.73 48.26
C SER A 395 -12.74 5.99 49.57
N THR A 396 -11.76 5.27 50.10
CA THR A 396 -11.71 4.87 51.51
C THR A 396 -11.54 6.11 52.34
N GLY A 397 -12.60 6.71 52.76
CA GLY A 397 -12.64 7.70 53.81
C GLY A 397 -12.99 7.03 55.13
N SER A 398 -12.02 6.77 55.96
CA SER A 398 -12.18 6.39 57.34
C SER A 398 -12.83 7.54 58.11
N LEU A 399 -14.08 7.33 58.50
CA LEU A 399 -14.73 8.12 59.54
C LEU A 399 -14.33 7.55 60.91
N GLU A 400 -13.37 8.17 61.53
CA GLU A 400 -13.20 7.98 62.99
C GLU A 400 -14.22 8.82 63.75
N GLY A 401 -15.01 8.17 64.53
CA GLY A 401 -15.93 8.78 65.43
C GLY A 401 -15.23 9.40 66.64
N GLY A 402 -15.63 10.59 67.01
CA GLY A 402 -15.35 11.20 68.31
C GLY A 402 -16.66 11.33 69.07
N ALA A 403 -16.86 10.40 69.98
CA ALA A 403 -17.82 10.59 71.06
C ALA A 403 -17.11 11.30 72.21
N GLY A 404 -17.77 12.24 72.88
CA GLY A 404 -17.25 12.74 74.13
C GLY A 404 -17.99 13.94 74.69
N ALA A 405 -18.88 13.63 75.62
CA ALA A 405 -19.42 14.46 76.70
C ALA A 405 -20.35 15.64 76.33
#